data_aa11cf54b1d08081f2ea4df317aad8eb
#
_entry.id   aa11cf54b1d08081f2ea4df317aad8eb
#
_cell.length_a   1.000
_cell.length_b   1.000
_cell.length_c   1.000
_cell.angle_alpha   90.00
_cell.angle_beta   90.00
_cell.angle_gamma   90.00
#
_symmetry.space_group_name_H-M   'P 1'
#
loop_
_entity.id
_entity.type
_entity.pdbx_description
1 polymer ?
#
loop_
_entity_poly.entity_id
_entity_poly.type
_entity_poly.pdbx_seq_one_letter_code
_entity_poly.pdbx_strand_id
1 'polypeptide(L)'
;LKKIIMIEAYICDAVRTPFGKYDGSLSQVRADDLAALTIQGLLTRHPQLESIYINDVILGCANQSGEDNRNVARMALLLAGLSEQVPGTTINRLCGSGLDAVAMAARTIKSGEADLIIAGGVESMTRAPYVMGKAHKSFARNMEIEDTTMGWRFINPRMKAIYGVHTMPETAENLAERYSISRQEQDKFALQSQLRTSLAQENGFFKDEIIPVILPGKASDTMIFSKDEHPRQTSLEALTTLRPIVKKEGTITAGNSSGINDGASALLIASKIACDKYQLKPLAKILVTATAGVHPEIMGIGPVPAVKKALAMSKAKIEDMDIIEINEAFAAQALAVMKEFNIRWDAPHVNCNGGAISLGHPLGASGGRILANAVYQLHRQQGKLALCTMCIGVGQGIAMIIERV
;
A
#
# COMPACT_ATOMS: atom_id res chain seq x y z
N LEU A 1 -9.76 38.58 -14.99
CA LEU A 1 -9.55 37.36 -14.18
C LEU A 1 -8.32 36.65 -14.76
N LYS A 2 -7.16 36.69 -14.06
CA LYS A 2 -5.99 35.88 -14.41
C LYS A 2 -6.45 34.40 -14.42
N LYS A 3 -6.26 33.72 -15.52
CA LYS A 3 -6.47 32.28 -15.64
C LYS A 3 -5.62 31.63 -14.55
N ILE A 4 -6.23 31.05 -13.52
CA ILE A 4 -5.52 30.29 -12.50
C ILE A 4 -4.97 29.07 -13.26
N ILE A 5 -3.68 29.06 -13.54
CA ILE A 5 -3.01 27.90 -14.10
C ILE A 5 -2.96 26.90 -12.96
N MET A 6 -3.75 25.84 -13.03
CA MET A 6 -3.66 24.76 -12.05
C MET A 6 -2.33 24.06 -12.23
N ILE A 7 -1.51 24.06 -11.17
CA ILE A 7 -0.25 23.32 -11.14
C ILE A 7 -0.58 21.82 -11.15
N GLU A 8 0.08 21.08 -12.02
CA GLU A 8 -0.08 19.64 -12.12
C GLU A 8 1.01 18.91 -11.32
N ALA A 9 0.67 17.75 -10.78
CA ALA A 9 1.59 16.89 -10.06
C ALA A 9 1.82 15.61 -10.86
N TYR A 10 3.08 15.24 -11.05
CA TYR A 10 3.53 14.11 -11.84
C TYR A 10 4.28 13.10 -10.98
N ILE A 11 4.07 11.82 -11.27
CA ILE A 11 4.92 10.73 -10.81
C ILE A 11 6.06 10.60 -11.82
N CYS A 12 7.30 10.80 -11.37
CA CYS A 12 8.50 10.75 -12.22
C CYS A 12 9.27 9.44 -12.06
N ASP A 13 9.16 8.79 -10.92
CA ASP A 13 9.70 7.45 -10.65
C ASP A 13 8.94 6.80 -9.50
N ALA A 14 8.99 5.47 -9.43
CA ALA A 14 8.34 4.69 -8.38
C ALA A 14 9.16 3.44 -8.09
N VAL A 15 9.57 3.27 -6.83
CA VAL A 15 10.39 2.13 -6.40
C VAL A 15 9.82 1.51 -5.13
N ARG A 16 10.19 0.25 -4.88
CA ARG A 16 9.89 -0.45 -3.64
C ARG A 16 10.98 -1.49 -3.32
N THR A 17 11.05 -1.92 -2.10
CA THR A 17 11.75 -3.16 -1.77
C THR A 17 10.98 -4.36 -2.32
N PRO A 18 11.59 -5.53 -2.50
CA PRO A 18 10.82 -6.77 -2.51
C PRO A 18 10.04 -6.87 -1.21
N PHE A 19 8.85 -7.48 -1.24
CA PHE A 19 8.09 -7.68 -0.02
C PHE A 19 8.47 -9.01 0.65
N GLY A 20 8.86 -8.90 1.93
CA GLY A 20 9.14 -10.02 2.79
C GLY A 20 7.86 -10.63 3.36
N LYS A 21 7.83 -11.94 3.57
CA LYS A 21 6.80 -12.59 4.39
C LYS A 21 7.10 -12.39 5.87
N TYR A 22 6.10 -12.61 6.71
CA TYR A 22 6.28 -12.60 8.17
C TYR A 22 7.41 -13.56 8.59
N ASP A 23 8.32 -13.06 9.43
CA ASP A 23 9.52 -13.76 9.87
C ASP A 23 10.39 -14.31 8.71
N GLY A 24 10.36 -13.58 7.58
CA GLY A 24 11.10 -13.93 6.36
C GLY A 24 12.41 -13.17 6.22
N SER A 25 12.83 -12.98 4.96
CA SER A 25 14.13 -12.41 4.61
C SER A 25 14.33 -11.00 5.18
N LEU A 26 13.27 -10.20 5.33
CA LEU A 26 13.36 -8.85 5.88
C LEU A 26 13.26 -8.78 7.42
N SER A 27 13.12 -9.90 8.12
CA SER A 27 12.92 -9.93 9.58
C SER A 27 14.05 -9.29 10.39
N GLN A 28 15.26 -9.21 9.85
CA GLN A 28 16.42 -8.58 10.48
C GLN A 28 16.68 -7.15 10.02
N VAL A 29 15.85 -6.60 9.11
CA VAL A 29 16.00 -5.25 8.59
C VAL A 29 15.00 -4.32 9.27
N ARG A 30 15.48 -3.23 9.85
CA ARG A 30 14.66 -2.24 10.56
C ARG A 30 13.72 -1.51 9.60
N ALA A 31 12.57 -1.06 10.09
CA ALA A 31 11.60 -0.32 9.28
C ALA A 31 12.17 1.00 8.75
N ASP A 32 12.90 1.74 9.56
CA ASP A 32 13.55 3.00 9.18
C ASP A 32 14.64 2.80 8.11
N ASP A 33 15.40 1.70 8.17
CA ASP A 33 16.39 1.32 7.15
C ASP A 33 15.71 0.90 5.84
N LEU A 34 14.62 0.12 5.88
CA LEU A 34 13.85 -0.24 4.68
C LEU A 34 13.33 0.98 3.93
N ALA A 35 12.80 1.96 4.68
CA ALA A 35 12.35 3.22 4.11
C ALA A 35 13.52 4.01 3.50
N ALA A 36 14.67 4.08 4.19
CA ALA A 36 15.85 4.75 3.69
C ALA A 36 16.36 4.16 2.38
N LEU A 37 16.39 2.82 2.26
CA LEU A 37 16.79 2.12 1.03
C LEU A 37 15.96 2.53 -0.20
N THR A 38 14.66 2.73 -0.05
CA THR A 38 13.81 3.16 -1.17
C THR A 38 14.10 4.60 -1.58
N ILE A 39 14.37 5.48 -0.62
CA ILE A 39 14.79 6.87 -0.89
C ILE A 39 16.15 6.88 -1.60
N GLN A 40 17.15 6.13 -1.11
CA GLN A 40 18.45 5.96 -1.75
C GLN A 40 18.32 5.42 -3.17
N GLY A 41 17.41 4.46 -3.38
CA GLY A 41 17.13 3.89 -4.69
C GLY A 41 16.64 4.94 -5.69
N LEU A 42 15.73 5.83 -5.29
CA LEU A 42 15.32 6.97 -6.13
C LEU A 42 16.49 7.91 -6.43
N LEU A 43 17.27 8.31 -5.44
CA LEU A 43 18.41 9.21 -5.64
C LEU A 43 19.47 8.59 -6.57
N THR A 44 19.71 7.28 -6.45
CA THR A 44 20.66 6.58 -7.33
C THR A 44 20.19 6.58 -8.78
N ARG A 45 18.89 6.50 -9.03
CA ARG A 45 18.30 6.58 -10.39
C ARG A 45 18.32 8.00 -10.96
N HIS A 46 18.40 9.01 -10.09
CA HIS A 46 18.40 10.43 -10.45
C HIS A 46 19.62 11.16 -9.92
N PRO A 47 20.85 10.82 -10.38
CA PRO A 47 22.10 11.39 -9.84
C PRO A 47 22.25 12.89 -10.09
N GLN A 48 21.48 13.45 -11.03
CA GLN A 48 21.42 14.90 -11.27
C GLN A 48 20.62 15.66 -10.21
N LEU A 49 19.88 14.94 -9.34
CA LEU A 49 19.03 15.55 -8.33
C LEU A 49 19.77 15.69 -7.01
N GLU A 50 20.18 16.92 -6.68
CA GLU A 50 20.74 17.21 -5.37
C GLU A 50 19.64 17.16 -4.29
N SER A 51 19.94 16.52 -3.17
CA SER A 51 18.96 16.30 -2.10
C SER A 51 18.34 17.57 -1.53
N ILE A 52 19.09 18.69 -1.56
CA ILE A 52 18.63 20.01 -1.08
C ILE A 52 17.41 20.55 -1.83
N TYR A 53 17.15 20.06 -3.06
CA TYR A 53 16.00 20.50 -3.86
C TYR A 53 14.71 19.74 -3.53
N ILE A 54 14.77 18.69 -2.70
CA ILE A 54 13.60 17.98 -2.23
C ILE A 54 12.93 18.83 -1.15
N ASN A 55 11.66 19.20 -1.38
CA ASN A 55 10.94 20.08 -0.47
C ASN A 55 10.42 19.34 0.77
N ASP A 56 10.05 18.07 0.65
CA ASP A 56 9.56 17.26 1.78
C ASP A 56 9.70 15.76 1.46
N VAL A 57 9.68 14.92 2.50
CA VAL A 57 9.54 13.48 2.41
C VAL A 57 8.31 13.06 3.22
N ILE A 58 7.29 12.51 2.56
CA ILE A 58 6.03 12.11 3.19
C ILE A 58 5.89 10.59 3.11
N LEU A 59 6.00 9.91 4.24
CA LEU A 59 5.85 8.46 4.29
C LEU A 59 4.64 8.02 5.11
N GLY A 60 3.90 7.06 4.56
CA GLY A 60 2.86 6.35 5.28
C GLY A 60 3.44 5.25 6.17
N CYS A 61 2.95 5.16 7.42
CA CYS A 61 3.27 4.06 8.33
C CYS A 61 2.09 3.87 9.30
N ALA A 62 1.61 2.64 9.44
CA ALA A 62 0.43 2.36 10.25
C ALA A 62 0.77 2.05 11.71
N ASN A 63 1.81 1.31 11.98
CA ASN A 63 2.14 0.85 13.33
C ASN A 63 2.66 1.99 14.23
N GLN A 64 3.80 2.57 13.92
CA GLN A 64 4.46 3.67 14.63
C GLN A 64 4.74 3.39 16.14
N SER A 65 4.79 2.11 16.53
CA SER A 65 4.97 1.71 17.94
C SER A 65 6.38 1.19 18.24
N GLY A 66 7.15 0.84 17.20
CA GLY A 66 8.47 0.25 17.30
C GLY A 66 9.57 1.15 16.73
N GLU A 67 10.39 0.57 15.86
CA GLU A 67 11.51 1.25 15.18
C GLU A 67 11.03 2.34 14.19
N ASP A 68 9.77 2.29 13.84
CA ASP A 68 9.01 3.23 13.04
C ASP A 68 8.38 4.39 13.85
N ASN A 69 8.68 4.48 15.15
CA ASN A 69 8.15 5.51 16.04
C ASN A 69 8.70 6.91 15.73
N ARG A 70 8.18 7.91 16.42
CA ARG A 70 8.48 9.34 16.26
C ARG A 70 8.07 9.85 14.89
N ASN A 71 8.97 9.80 13.91
CA ASN A 71 8.73 10.24 12.53
C ASN A 71 9.65 9.45 11.61
N VAL A 72 9.17 8.27 11.17
CA VAL A 72 9.97 7.36 10.34
C VAL A 72 10.40 8.03 9.01
N ALA A 73 9.59 8.92 8.45
CA ALA A 73 9.95 9.65 7.24
C ALA A 73 11.20 10.53 7.47
N ARG A 74 11.23 11.27 8.59
CA ARG A 74 12.38 12.10 8.93
C ARG A 74 13.62 11.26 9.25
N MET A 75 13.47 10.15 9.96
CA MET A 75 14.58 9.24 10.23
C MET A 75 15.12 8.62 8.94
N ALA A 76 14.23 8.13 8.08
CA ALA A 76 14.61 7.48 6.83
C ALA A 76 15.35 8.42 5.87
N LEU A 77 14.90 9.67 5.71
CA LEU A 77 15.58 10.62 4.82
C LEU A 77 16.99 10.96 5.30
N LEU A 78 17.21 11.07 6.62
CA LEU A 78 18.55 11.29 7.20
C LEU A 78 19.44 10.07 7.02
N LEU A 79 18.92 8.86 7.25
CA LEU A 79 19.63 7.60 7.00
C LEU A 79 19.94 7.40 5.51
N ALA A 80 19.09 7.91 4.63
CA ALA A 80 19.31 7.90 3.18
C ALA A 80 20.38 8.91 2.73
N GLY A 81 20.84 9.79 3.61
CA GLY A 81 21.86 10.79 3.32
C GLY A 81 21.33 12.08 2.69
N LEU A 82 20.02 12.36 2.79
CA LEU A 82 19.49 13.66 2.40
C LEU A 82 20.03 14.77 3.32
N SER A 83 20.00 16.00 2.80
CA SER A 83 20.32 17.18 3.62
C SER A 83 19.42 17.27 4.85
N GLU A 84 19.98 17.65 5.99
CA GLU A 84 19.22 17.93 7.22
C GLU A 84 18.23 19.10 7.08
N GLN A 85 18.33 19.88 6.01
CA GLN A 85 17.38 20.93 5.69
C GLN A 85 16.06 20.41 5.11
N VAL A 86 16.04 19.16 4.59
CA VAL A 86 14.84 18.53 4.04
C VAL A 86 13.93 18.07 5.18
N PRO A 87 12.72 18.58 5.33
CA PRO A 87 11.77 18.10 6.33
C PRO A 87 11.23 16.72 5.99
N GLY A 88 10.54 16.10 6.93
CA GLY A 88 9.85 14.83 6.71
C GLY A 88 8.64 14.68 7.58
N THR A 89 7.60 14.04 7.05
CA THR A 89 6.31 13.84 7.73
C THR A 89 5.86 12.39 7.62
N THR A 90 5.48 11.79 8.74
CA THR A 90 4.85 10.47 8.77
C THR A 90 3.35 10.61 8.92
N ILE A 91 2.59 9.95 8.05
CA ILE A 91 1.12 9.97 8.09
C ILE A 91 0.56 8.57 8.35
N ASN A 92 -0.61 8.54 8.94
CA ASN A 92 -1.33 7.29 9.24
C ASN A 92 -2.77 7.35 8.74
N ARG A 93 -3.06 6.59 7.71
CA ARG A 93 -4.39 6.19 7.25
C ARG A 93 -4.45 4.67 7.15
N LEU A 94 -3.86 3.96 8.14
CA LEU A 94 -3.75 2.50 8.16
C LEU A 94 -3.28 1.95 6.80
N CYS A 95 -3.98 0.96 6.24
CA CYS A 95 -3.64 0.36 4.93
C CYS A 95 -3.44 1.39 3.80
N GLY A 96 -4.17 2.51 3.83
CA GLY A 96 -4.12 3.56 2.80
C GLY A 96 -2.99 4.57 2.97
N SER A 97 -2.13 4.43 3.99
CA SER A 97 -1.15 5.46 4.34
C SER A 97 -0.21 5.82 3.20
N GLY A 98 0.34 4.83 2.48
CA GLY A 98 1.26 5.11 1.37
C GLY A 98 0.59 5.81 0.19
N LEU A 99 -0.65 5.43 -0.15
CA LEU A 99 -1.41 6.09 -1.20
C LEU A 99 -1.81 7.51 -0.80
N ASP A 100 -2.14 7.73 0.48
CA ASP A 100 -2.47 9.06 0.99
C ASP A 100 -1.22 9.96 1.11
N ALA A 101 -0.04 9.40 1.37
CA ALA A 101 1.23 10.13 1.31
C ALA A 101 1.46 10.74 -0.08
N VAL A 102 1.27 9.94 -1.14
CA VAL A 102 1.34 10.44 -2.52
C VAL A 102 0.21 11.46 -2.80
N ALA A 103 -0.99 11.23 -2.27
CA ALA A 103 -2.09 12.18 -2.39
C ALA A 103 -1.79 13.52 -1.70
N MET A 104 -1.13 13.51 -0.54
CA MET A 104 -0.69 14.74 0.14
C MET A 104 0.39 15.46 -0.67
N ALA A 105 1.42 14.76 -1.13
CA ALA A 105 2.44 15.32 -2.01
C ALA A 105 1.84 15.99 -3.25
N ALA A 106 0.90 15.30 -3.92
CA ALA A 106 0.21 15.87 -5.08
C ALA A 106 -0.61 17.13 -4.74
N ARG A 107 -1.27 17.17 -3.58
CA ARG A 107 -2.01 18.36 -3.12
C ARG A 107 -1.08 19.52 -2.82
N THR A 108 0.03 19.28 -2.13
CA THR A 108 1.04 20.29 -1.79
C THR A 108 1.67 20.89 -3.06
N ILE A 109 1.96 20.06 -4.08
CA ILE A 109 2.45 20.55 -5.37
C ILE A 109 1.36 21.35 -6.10
N LYS A 110 0.13 20.85 -6.14
CA LYS A 110 -0.98 21.52 -6.82
C LYS A 110 -1.37 22.85 -6.17
N SER A 111 -1.11 23.03 -4.85
CA SER A 111 -1.30 24.30 -4.15
C SER A 111 -0.17 25.30 -4.41
N GLY A 112 0.96 24.85 -4.98
CA GLY A 112 2.13 25.71 -5.22
C GLY A 112 3.04 25.87 -4.01
N GLU A 113 2.89 25.06 -2.97
CA GLU A 113 3.70 25.09 -1.75
C GLU A 113 5.02 24.30 -1.90
N ALA A 114 5.08 23.39 -2.86
CA ALA A 114 6.27 22.60 -3.17
C ALA A 114 6.32 22.24 -4.66
N ASP A 115 7.53 21.93 -5.14
CA ASP A 115 7.78 21.50 -6.52
C ASP A 115 8.25 20.05 -6.62
N LEU A 116 8.87 19.50 -5.57
CA LEU A 116 9.50 18.18 -5.60
C LEU A 116 9.41 17.51 -4.24
N ILE A 117 8.72 16.38 -4.18
CA ILE A 117 8.46 15.62 -2.94
C ILE A 117 8.74 14.14 -3.18
N ILE A 118 9.37 13.47 -2.22
CA ILE A 118 9.40 12.01 -2.16
C ILE A 118 8.22 11.56 -1.28
N ALA A 119 7.36 10.67 -1.81
CA ALA A 119 6.21 10.15 -1.08
C ALA A 119 6.10 8.64 -1.24
N GLY A 120 5.62 7.95 -0.21
CA GLY A 120 5.50 6.49 -0.23
C GLY A 120 5.12 5.95 1.14
N GLY A 121 5.79 4.89 1.58
CA GLY A 121 5.56 4.39 2.94
C GLY A 121 6.30 3.10 3.25
N VAL A 122 6.22 2.71 4.50
CA VAL A 122 6.92 1.54 5.05
C VAL A 122 6.05 0.83 6.08
N GLU A 123 6.21 -0.47 6.15
CA GLU A 123 5.71 -1.28 7.26
C GLU A 123 6.66 -2.44 7.48
N SER A 124 7.05 -2.69 8.74
CA SER A 124 7.63 -3.96 9.16
C SER A 124 6.69 -4.60 10.17
N MET A 125 5.86 -5.51 9.70
CA MET A 125 4.90 -6.20 10.56
C MET A 125 5.57 -7.30 11.38
N THR A 126 6.69 -7.86 10.89
CA THR A 126 7.51 -8.82 11.65
C THR A 126 8.13 -8.20 12.89
N ARG A 127 8.55 -6.93 12.79
CA ARG A 127 9.24 -6.22 13.89
C ARG A 127 8.30 -5.33 14.71
N ALA A 128 7.00 -5.46 14.50
CA ALA A 128 5.99 -4.80 15.31
C ALA A 128 6.14 -5.22 16.79
N PRO A 129 6.31 -4.27 17.74
CA PRO A 129 6.63 -4.60 19.10
C PRO A 129 5.43 -5.06 19.92
N TYR A 130 5.70 -5.72 21.02
CA TYR A 130 4.74 -5.81 22.11
C TYR A 130 4.66 -4.47 22.84
N VAL A 131 3.44 -4.08 23.25
CA VAL A 131 3.21 -2.86 24.02
C VAL A 131 2.43 -3.15 25.29
N MET A 132 2.66 -2.32 26.29
CA MET A 132 2.03 -2.45 27.62
C MET A 132 1.54 -1.07 28.07
N GLY A 133 0.28 -1.00 28.48
CA GLY A 133 -0.29 0.21 29.09
C GLY A 133 0.29 0.49 30.48
N LYS A 134 0.28 1.75 30.89
CA LYS A 134 0.60 2.10 32.27
C LYS A 134 -0.52 1.62 33.21
N ALA A 135 -0.15 1.18 34.40
CA ALA A 135 -1.11 0.78 35.42
C ALA A 135 -2.06 1.91 35.77
N HIS A 136 -3.36 1.62 35.82
CA HIS A 136 -4.41 2.60 36.18
C HIS A 136 -4.45 2.92 37.68
N LYS A 137 -3.90 2.05 38.52
CA LYS A 137 -3.89 2.18 39.99
C LYS A 137 -2.51 1.87 40.54
N SER A 138 -2.14 2.54 41.62
CA SER A 138 -0.95 2.19 42.39
C SER A 138 -1.05 0.73 42.85
N PHE A 139 0.10 0.02 42.83
CA PHE A 139 0.19 -1.40 43.23
C PHE A 139 -0.71 -2.36 42.43
N ALA A 140 -1.04 -2.03 41.20
CA ALA A 140 -1.73 -2.97 40.29
C ALA A 140 -0.90 -4.25 40.12
N ARG A 141 -1.57 -5.42 40.15
CA ARG A 141 -0.95 -6.73 39.98
C ARG A 141 -1.19 -7.34 38.60
N ASN A 142 -2.03 -6.71 37.79
CA ASN A 142 -2.32 -7.14 36.45
C ASN A 142 -1.60 -6.23 35.44
N MET A 143 -0.95 -6.86 34.50
CA MET A 143 -0.36 -6.20 33.31
C MET A 143 -0.89 -6.91 32.07
N GLU A 144 -1.31 -6.14 31.08
CA GLU A 144 -1.71 -6.68 29.79
C GLU A 144 -0.64 -6.27 28.77
N ILE A 145 -0.14 -7.26 28.02
CA ILE A 145 0.81 -7.07 26.93
C ILE A 145 0.05 -7.36 25.64
N GLU A 146 0.09 -6.43 24.70
CA GLU A 146 -0.59 -6.54 23.43
C GLU A 146 0.42 -6.60 22.28
N ASP A 147 0.20 -7.49 21.32
CA ASP A 147 0.95 -7.58 20.07
C ASP A 147 0.43 -6.52 19.10
N THR A 148 1.35 -5.71 18.57
CA THR A 148 0.98 -4.63 17.63
C THR A 148 1.09 -5.05 16.16
N THR A 149 1.41 -6.30 15.86
CA THR A 149 1.52 -6.83 14.48
C THR A 149 0.22 -6.65 13.71
N MET A 150 -0.91 -7.01 14.33
CA MET A 150 -2.24 -6.88 13.75
C MET A 150 -3.28 -6.64 14.84
N GLY A 151 -4.45 -6.13 14.45
CA GLY A 151 -5.60 -6.06 15.31
C GLY A 151 -5.65 -4.82 16.19
N TRP A 152 -6.59 -4.89 17.13
CA TRP A 152 -6.88 -3.84 18.07
C TRP A 152 -5.98 -3.93 19.29
N ARG A 153 -5.55 -2.77 19.78
CA ARG A 153 -4.83 -2.59 21.06
C ARG A 153 -5.35 -1.36 21.77
N PHE A 154 -5.30 -1.33 23.09
CA PHE A 154 -5.80 -0.23 23.93
C PHE A 154 -7.23 0.18 23.55
N ILE A 155 -8.13 -0.80 23.44
CA ILE A 155 -9.48 -0.63 22.91
C ILE A 155 -10.26 0.41 23.74
N ASN A 156 -10.75 1.45 23.07
CA ASN A 156 -11.67 2.41 23.68
C ASN A 156 -13.03 1.76 23.90
N PRO A 157 -13.54 1.67 25.17
CA PRO A 157 -14.82 1.01 25.46
C PRO A 157 -16.02 1.61 24.73
N ARG A 158 -16.00 2.92 24.48
CA ARG A 158 -17.10 3.59 23.73
C ARG A 158 -17.06 3.20 22.26
N MET A 159 -15.86 3.12 21.66
CA MET A 159 -15.69 2.65 20.29
C MET A 159 -16.21 1.23 20.13
N LYS A 160 -15.84 0.34 21.07
CA LYS A 160 -16.31 -1.04 21.11
C LYS A 160 -17.84 -1.13 21.23
N ALA A 161 -18.46 -0.30 22.07
CA ALA A 161 -19.89 -0.32 22.29
C ALA A 161 -20.71 0.19 21.08
N ILE A 162 -20.18 1.16 20.31
CA ILE A 162 -20.92 1.81 19.23
C ILE A 162 -20.69 1.09 17.89
N TYR A 163 -19.43 0.72 17.59
CA TYR A 163 -19.01 0.24 16.27
C TYR A 163 -18.44 -1.17 16.27
N GLY A 164 -18.27 -1.78 17.44
CA GLY A 164 -17.56 -3.04 17.57
C GLY A 164 -16.04 -2.88 17.36
N VAL A 165 -15.35 -4.01 17.45
CA VAL A 165 -13.89 -4.13 17.26
C VAL A 165 -13.59 -5.38 16.45
N HIS A 166 -14.29 -5.56 15.34
CA HIS A 166 -14.11 -6.69 14.44
C HIS A 166 -12.66 -6.75 13.96
N THR A 167 -12.09 -7.94 13.94
CA THR A 167 -10.81 -8.19 13.29
C THR A 167 -10.97 -8.03 11.77
N MET A 168 -9.86 -7.83 11.06
CA MET A 168 -9.92 -7.65 9.61
C MET A 168 -10.53 -8.87 8.89
N PRO A 169 -10.21 -10.14 9.25
CA PRO A 169 -10.91 -11.30 8.68
C PRO A 169 -12.42 -11.32 8.97
N GLU A 170 -12.86 -10.91 10.16
CA GLU A 170 -14.32 -10.81 10.47
C GLU A 170 -15.01 -9.79 9.56
N THR A 171 -14.39 -8.64 9.29
CA THR A 171 -14.97 -7.65 8.35
C THR A 171 -15.06 -8.19 6.92
N ALA A 172 -14.12 -9.04 6.51
CA ALA A 172 -14.18 -9.71 5.22
C ALA A 172 -15.27 -10.78 5.15
N GLU A 173 -15.48 -11.53 6.23
CA GLU A 173 -16.56 -12.50 6.34
C GLU A 173 -17.94 -11.81 6.28
N ASN A 174 -18.09 -10.65 6.95
CA ASN A 174 -19.31 -9.83 6.87
C ASN A 174 -19.62 -9.41 5.42
N LEU A 175 -18.59 -9.10 4.62
CA LEU A 175 -18.78 -8.79 3.20
C LEU A 175 -19.11 -10.03 2.37
N ALA A 176 -18.47 -11.16 2.66
CA ALA A 176 -18.78 -12.42 1.97
C ALA A 176 -20.26 -12.79 2.14
N GLU A 177 -20.79 -12.65 3.36
CA GLU A 177 -22.21 -12.87 3.66
C GLU A 177 -23.09 -11.84 2.95
N ARG A 178 -22.81 -10.55 3.11
CA ARG A 178 -23.63 -9.46 2.57
C ARG A 178 -23.75 -9.48 1.05
N TYR A 179 -22.66 -9.85 0.36
CA TYR A 179 -22.58 -9.89 -1.11
C TYR A 179 -22.76 -11.29 -1.68
N SER A 180 -23.08 -12.29 -0.83
CA SER A 180 -23.22 -13.69 -1.22
C SER A 180 -22.03 -14.18 -2.06
N ILE A 181 -20.80 -13.94 -1.53
CA ILE A 181 -19.57 -14.36 -2.17
C ILE A 181 -19.14 -15.69 -1.55
N SER A 182 -19.21 -16.74 -2.35
CA SER A 182 -18.88 -18.09 -1.91
C SER A 182 -17.37 -18.28 -1.67
N ARG A 183 -17.04 -19.30 -0.88
CA ARG A 183 -15.67 -19.75 -0.69
C ARG A 183 -14.99 -20.09 -2.03
N GLN A 184 -15.70 -20.72 -2.94
CA GLN A 184 -15.16 -21.10 -4.24
C GLN A 184 -14.82 -19.90 -5.11
N GLU A 185 -15.65 -18.84 -5.11
CA GLU A 185 -15.33 -17.60 -5.83
C GLU A 185 -14.08 -16.95 -5.26
N GLN A 186 -13.92 -16.93 -3.95
CA GLN A 186 -12.74 -16.37 -3.28
C GLN A 186 -11.47 -17.15 -3.59
N ASP A 187 -11.53 -18.48 -3.57
CA ASP A 187 -10.38 -19.34 -3.86
C ASP A 187 -9.97 -19.25 -5.35
N LYS A 188 -10.92 -19.12 -6.28
CA LYS A 188 -10.64 -18.86 -7.70
C LYS A 188 -9.95 -17.52 -7.90
N PHE A 189 -10.42 -16.47 -7.23
CA PHE A 189 -9.79 -15.15 -7.29
C PHE A 189 -8.37 -15.18 -6.72
N ALA A 190 -8.17 -15.84 -5.59
CA ALA A 190 -6.85 -16.00 -4.97
C ALA A 190 -5.87 -16.77 -5.87
N LEU A 191 -6.32 -17.88 -6.48
CA LEU A 191 -5.52 -18.61 -7.44
C LEU A 191 -5.09 -17.72 -8.62
N GLN A 192 -6.02 -16.93 -9.16
CA GLN A 192 -5.72 -16.02 -10.26
C GLN A 192 -4.66 -14.97 -9.86
N SER A 193 -4.75 -14.40 -8.65
CA SER A 193 -3.74 -13.49 -8.12
C SER A 193 -2.35 -14.15 -8.10
N GLN A 194 -2.23 -15.39 -7.63
CA GLN A 194 -0.97 -16.14 -7.62
C GLN A 194 -0.43 -16.40 -9.05
N LEU A 195 -1.28 -16.83 -9.97
CA LEU A 195 -0.89 -17.12 -11.36
C LEU A 195 -0.41 -15.85 -12.08
N ARG A 196 -1.10 -14.73 -11.92
CA ARG A 196 -0.71 -13.44 -12.49
C ARG A 196 0.63 -12.96 -11.93
N THR A 197 0.86 -13.11 -10.64
CA THR A 197 2.14 -12.74 -10.02
C THR A 197 3.28 -13.62 -10.51
N SER A 198 3.08 -14.95 -10.63
CA SER A 198 4.09 -15.86 -11.19
C SER A 198 4.50 -15.44 -12.59
N LEU A 199 3.51 -15.22 -13.46
CA LEU A 199 3.74 -14.77 -14.83
C LEU A 199 4.46 -13.41 -14.88
N ALA A 200 4.08 -12.44 -14.03
CA ALA A 200 4.72 -11.15 -13.97
C ALA A 200 6.17 -11.24 -13.48
N GLN A 201 6.47 -12.13 -12.52
CA GLN A 201 7.83 -12.41 -12.06
C GLN A 201 8.68 -13.06 -13.15
N GLU A 202 8.14 -14.04 -13.87
CA GLU A 202 8.81 -14.74 -14.98
C GLU A 202 9.14 -13.78 -16.11
N ASN A 203 8.23 -12.88 -16.46
CA ASN A 203 8.41 -11.84 -17.46
C ASN A 203 9.28 -10.66 -16.98
N GLY A 204 9.69 -10.62 -15.72
CA GLY A 204 10.53 -9.57 -15.16
C GLY A 204 9.83 -8.22 -14.98
N PHE A 205 8.48 -8.20 -14.92
CA PHE A 205 7.70 -6.95 -14.85
C PHE A 205 7.95 -6.13 -13.57
N PHE A 206 8.45 -6.75 -12.51
CA PHE A 206 8.77 -6.06 -11.26
C PHE A 206 10.20 -5.51 -11.20
N LYS A 207 11.05 -5.76 -12.22
CA LYS A 207 12.44 -5.30 -12.23
C LYS A 207 12.56 -3.77 -12.24
N ASP A 208 11.60 -3.09 -12.86
CA ASP A 208 11.59 -1.62 -12.95
C ASP A 208 11.29 -0.96 -11.62
N GLU A 209 10.59 -1.65 -10.72
CA GLU A 209 10.14 -1.09 -9.44
C GLU A 209 10.93 -1.60 -8.23
N ILE A 210 11.57 -2.76 -8.31
CA ILE A 210 12.27 -3.38 -7.15
C ILE A 210 13.68 -2.82 -6.98
N ILE A 211 13.96 -2.31 -5.77
CA ILE A 211 15.30 -2.03 -5.27
C ILE A 211 15.76 -3.22 -4.42
N PRO A 212 16.85 -3.91 -4.80
CA PRO A 212 17.36 -5.02 -4.01
C PRO A 212 17.78 -4.60 -2.61
N VAL A 213 17.55 -5.46 -1.63
CA VAL A 213 17.97 -5.27 -0.23
C VAL A 213 19.16 -6.16 0.07
N ILE A 214 20.24 -5.55 0.54
CA ILE A 214 21.41 -6.28 1.05
C ILE A 214 21.08 -6.71 2.47
N LEU A 215 21.00 -8.01 2.69
CA LEU A 215 20.66 -8.57 3.99
C LEU A 215 21.89 -8.66 4.90
N PRO A 216 21.73 -8.47 6.23
CA PRO A 216 22.79 -8.72 7.19
C PRO A 216 23.25 -10.19 7.10
N GLY A 217 24.51 -10.43 6.83
CA GLY A 217 25.11 -11.76 6.72
C GLY A 217 26.39 -11.88 7.55
N LYS A 218 26.91 -13.11 7.70
CA LYS A 218 28.28 -13.30 8.22
C LYS A 218 29.26 -12.74 7.21
N ALA A 219 30.35 -12.17 7.64
CA ALA A 219 31.31 -11.33 6.93
C ALA A 219 31.76 -11.76 5.51
N SER A 220 31.47 -12.97 5.06
CA SER A 220 31.82 -13.49 3.73
C SER A 220 30.66 -13.66 2.74
N ASP A 221 29.38 -13.68 3.22
CA ASP A 221 28.22 -14.06 2.41
C ASP A 221 27.18 -12.94 2.39
N THR A 222 27.35 -12.00 1.48
CA THR A 222 26.33 -10.98 1.21
C THR A 222 25.15 -11.62 0.49
N MET A 223 24.01 -11.71 1.14
CA MET A 223 22.77 -12.17 0.52
C MET A 223 22.00 -10.98 -0.04
N ILE A 224 21.64 -11.03 -1.31
CA ILE A 224 20.83 -9.99 -1.96
C ILE A 224 19.39 -10.49 -2.07
N PHE A 225 18.45 -9.79 -1.43
CA PHE A 225 17.03 -10.04 -1.53
C PHE A 225 16.42 -9.13 -2.61
N SER A 226 16.04 -9.70 -3.76
CA SER A 226 15.61 -8.97 -4.95
C SER A 226 14.29 -9.46 -5.57
N LYS A 227 13.60 -10.37 -4.88
CA LYS A 227 12.34 -10.97 -5.35
C LYS A 227 11.35 -11.07 -4.21
N ASP A 228 10.08 -10.72 -4.47
CA ASP A 228 9.01 -10.93 -3.50
C ASP A 228 8.92 -12.40 -3.08
N GLU A 229 8.91 -12.67 -1.78
CA GLU A 229 8.95 -14.03 -1.25
C GLU A 229 7.58 -14.57 -0.78
N HIS A 230 6.55 -13.71 -0.81
CA HIS A 230 5.20 -14.11 -0.41
C HIS A 230 4.48 -14.99 -1.46
N PRO A 231 4.71 -14.84 -2.80
CA PRO A 231 4.05 -15.65 -3.81
C PRO A 231 4.27 -17.15 -3.61
N ARG A 232 3.23 -17.93 -3.85
CA ARG A 232 3.21 -19.38 -3.63
C ARG A 232 2.69 -20.13 -4.85
N GLN A 233 3.30 -21.25 -5.18
CA GLN A 233 2.69 -22.23 -6.08
C GLN A 233 1.52 -22.90 -5.36
N THR A 234 0.32 -22.82 -5.93
CA THR A 234 -0.90 -23.38 -5.35
C THR A 234 -1.84 -23.86 -6.45
N SER A 235 -2.89 -24.57 -6.06
CA SER A 235 -3.97 -25.01 -6.94
C SER A 235 -5.32 -24.78 -6.25
N LEU A 236 -6.42 -24.89 -7.01
CA LEU A 236 -7.75 -24.76 -6.44
C LEU A 236 -8.02 -25.87 -5.40
N GLU A 237 -7.55 -27.08 -5.67
CA GLU A 237 -7.65 -28.23 -4.74
C GLU A 237 -6.93 -27.92 -3.42
N ALA A 238 -5.70 -27.39 -3.49
CA ALA A 238 -4.96 -27.02 -2.30
C ALA A 238 -5.65 -25.90 -1.50
N LEU A 239 -6.20 -24.88 -2.17
CA LEU A 239 -6.92 -23.80 -1.53
C LEU A 239 -8.18 -24.29 -0.81
N THR A 240 -8.95 -25.22 -1.41
CA THR A 240 -10.19 -25.75 -0.82
C THR A 240 -9.94 -26.52 0.48
N THR A 241 -8.75 -27.07 0.72
CA THR A 241 -8.42 -27.79 1.97
C THR A 241 -8.13 -26.86 3.15
N LEU A 242 -7.92 -25.57 2.91
CA LEU A 242 -7.57 -24.62 3.96
C LEU A 242 -8.73 -24.38 4.90
N ARG A 243 -8.45 -24.37 6.20
CA ARG A 243 -9.45 -24.12 7.24
C ARG A 243 -9.84 -22.65 7.26
N PRO A 244 -11.15 -22.34 7.42
CA PRO A 244 -11.59 -20.98 7.72
C PRO A 244 -10.96 -20.44 9.01
N ILE A 245 -10.64 -19.14 9.02
CA ILE A 245 -9.93 -18.49 10.14
C ILE A 245 -10.83 -17.64 11.03
N VAL A 246 -12.08 -17.39 10.63
CA VAL A 246 -13.04 -16.58 11.40
C VAL A 246 -14.01 -17.48 12.19
N LYS A 247 -14.72 -18.35 11.50
CA LYS A 247 -15.70 -19.26 12.08
C LYS A 247 -15.69 -20.60 11.34
N LYS A 248 -16.16 -21.66 11.99
CA LYS A 248 -16.09 -23.04 11.48
C LYS A 248 -16.66 -23.20 10.07
N GLU A 249 -17.79 -22.58 9.80
CA GLU A 249 -18.47 -22.59 8.49
C GLU A 249 -18.19 -21.28 7.70
N GLY A 250 -17.09 -20.60 7.99
CA GLY A 250 -16.68 -19.37 7.32
C GLY A 250 -16.03 -19.63 5.96
N THR A 251 -15.78 -18.54 5.25
CA THR A 251 -15.24 -18.55 3.90
C THR A 251 -13.82 -17.99 3.80
N ILE A 252 -13.40 -17.17 4.76
CA ILE A 252 -12.10 -16.52 4.80
C ILE A 252 -11.03 -17.49 5.29
N THR A 253 -9.94 -17.62 4.54
CA THR A 253 -8.78 -18.49 4.84
C THR A 253 -7.48 -17.76 4.65
N ALA A 254 -6.37 -18.36 5.10
CA ALA A 254 -5.03 -17.85 4.81
C ALA A 254 -4.67 -17.87 3.32
N GLY A 255 -5.38 -18.64 2.49
CA GLY A 255 -5.14 -18.75 1.04
C GLY A 255 -5.84 -17.66 0.22
N ASN A 256 -6.96 -17.10 0.73
CA ASN A 256 -7.75 -16.07 0.07
C ASN A 256 -7.70 -14.70 0.79
N SER A 257 -6.68 -14.52 1.63
CA SER A 257 -6.35 -13.30 2.36
C SER A 257 -4.94 -12.86 2.01
N SER A 258 -4.66 -11.56 2.13
CA SER A 258 -3.29 -11.05 2.07
C SER A 258 -2.48 -11.53 3.28
N GLY A 259 -1.16 -11.55 3.15
CA GLY A 259 -0.26 -11.93 4.23
C GLY A 259 0.07 -10.78 5.19
N ILE A 260 0.77 -11.15 6.25
CA ILE A 260 1.52 -10.25 7.13
C ILE A 260 2.90 -10.10 6.50
N ASN A 261 3.33 -8.87 6.20
CA ASN A 261 4.48 -8.63 5.37
C ASN A 261 5.31 -7.42 5.81
N ASP A 262 6.55 -7.40 5.32
CA ASP A 262 7.50 -6.31 5.51
C ASP A 262 7.85 -5.69 4.16
N GLY A 263 8.02 -4.37 4.12
CA GLY A 263 8.44 -3.69 2.89
C GLY A 263 8.31 -2.18 2.95
N ALA A 264 8.90 -1.53 1.95
CA ALA A 264 8.85 -0.08 1.77
C ALA A 264 8.65 0.28 0.30
N SER A 265 8.14 1.47 0.05
CA SER A 265 7.97 2.06 -1.28
C SER A 265 8.24 3.57 -1.24
N ALA A 266 8.76 4.11 -2.34
CA ALA A 266 8.96 5.55 -2.51
C ALA A 266 8.71 5.95 -3.97
N LEU A 267 8.08 7.11 -4.16
CA LEU A 267 7.78 7.70 -5.45
C LEU A 267 8.32 9.13 -5.49
N LEU A 268 8.83 9.54 -6.63
CA LEU A 268 9.28 10.91 -6.88
C LEU A 268 8.12 11.69 -7.53
N ILE A 269 7.60 12.66 -6.80
CA ILE A 269 6.47 13.49 -7.22
C ILE A 269 6.96 14.90 -7.51
N ALA A 270 6.67 15.41 -8.71
CA ALA A 270 7.19 16.69 -9.16
C ALA A 270 6.13 17.56 -9.84
N SER A 271 6.30 18.90 -9.74
CA SER A 271 5.62 19.85 -10.62
C SER A 271 6.22 19.81 -12.02
N LYS A 272 5.53 20.37 -13.01
CA LYS A 272 6.12 20.54 -14.37
C LYS A 272 7.40 21.37 -14.34
N ILE A 273 7.46 22.40 -13.48
CA ILE A 273 8.64 23.24 -13.30
C ILE A 273 9.83 22.43 -12.81
N ALA A 274 9.63 21.58 -11.80
CA ALA A 274 10.69 20.71 -11.30
C ALA A 274 11.10 19.65 -12.33
N CYS A 275 10.14 19.08 -13.07
CA CYS A 275 10.45 18.15 -14.16
C CYS A 275 11.40 18.78 -15.18
N ASP A 276 11.12 20.00 -15.63
CA ASP A 276 11.94 20.69 -16.63
C ASP A 276 13.30 21.10 -16.04
N LYS A 277 13.31 21.64 -14.83
CA LYS A 277 14.52 22.11 -14.15
C LYS A 277 15.51 21.00 -13.86
N TYR A 278 15.03 19.85 -13.39
CA TYR A 278 15.88 18.73 -12.96
C TYR A 278 15.93 17.59 -13.99
N GLN A 279 15.39 17.81 -15.20
CA GLN A 279 15.37 16.83 -16.30
C GLN A 279 14.72 15.50 -15.88
N LEU A 280 13.65 15.58 -15.08
CA LEU A 280 12.88 14.42 -14.68
C LEU A 280 11.84 14.08 -15.76
N LYS A 281 11.75 12.82 -16.12
CA LYS A 281 10.76 12.35 -17.10
C LYS A 281 9.44 12.05 -16.38
N PRO A 282 8.35 12.78 -16.63
CA PRO A 282 7.05 12.40 -16.10
C PRO A 282 6.60 11.05 -16.65
N LEU A 283 6.18 10.14 -15.78
CA LEU A 283 5.61 8.84 -16.15
C LEU A 283 4.08 8.89 -16.13
N ALA A 284 3.51 9.53 -15.11
CA ALA A 284 2.07 9.69 -15.01
C ALA A 284 1.72 11.00 -14.32
N LYS A 285 0.58 11.57 -14.69
CA LYS A 285 -0.03 12.72 -14.01
C LYS A 285 -1.06 12.23 -12.99
N ILE A 286 -1.02 12.76 -11.78
CA ILE A 286 -2.02 12.50 -10.75
C ILE A 286 -3.23 13.40 -11.02
N LEU A 287 -4.33 12.82 -11.53
CA LEU A 287 -5.53 13.58 -11.85
C LEU A 287 -6.29 13.97 -10.59
N VAL A 288 -6.74 12.97 -9.83
CA VAL A 288 -7.57 13.15 -8.64
C VAL A 288 -7.23 12.13 -7.57
N THR A 289 -7.52 12.51 -6.33
CA THR A 289 -7.51 11.60 -5.17
C THR A 289 -8.78 11.81 -4.37
N ALA A 290 -9.37 10.75 -3.85
CA ALA A 290 -10.57 10.82 -3.03
C ALA A 290 -10.53 9.80 -1.89
N THR A 291 -11.10 10.19 -0.76
CA THR A 291 -11.29 9.31 0.41
C THR A 291 -12.75 9.30 0.80
N ALA A 292 -13.20 8.22 1.41
CA ALA A 292 -14.55 8.07 1.92
C ALA A 292 -14.58 7.20 3.17
N GLY A 293 -15.61 7.39 4.01
CA GLY A 293 -15.89 6.54 5.17
C GLY A 293 -17.04 5.60 4.92
N VAL A 294 -17.02 4.45 5.59
CA VAL A 294 -18.10 3.46 5.65
C VAL A 294 -18.17 2.90 7.07
N HIS A 295 -19.20 2.08 7.37
CA HIS A 295 -19.28 1.44 8.67
C HIS A 295 -18.06 0.54 8.92
N PRO A 296 -17.42 0.58 10.11
CA PRO A 296 -16.20 -0.17 10.39
C PRO A 296 -16.29 -1.68 10.15
N GLU A 297 -17.41 -2.31 10.47
CA GLU A 297 -17.62 -3.77 10.30
C GLU A 297 -17.65 -4.25 8.85
N ILE A 298 -17.77 -3.32 7.88
CA ILE A 298 -17.74 -3.58 6.44
C ILE A 298 -16.66 -2.73 5.75
N MET A 299 -15.54 -2.49 6.42
CA MET A 299 -14.47 -1.61 5.94
C MET A 299 -14.03 -1.92 4.50
N GLY A 300 -14.08 -3.18 4.10
CA GLY A 300 -13.64 -3.64 2.79
C GLY A 300 -14.42 -3.06 1.62
N ILE A 301 -15.62 -2.48 1.84
CA ILE A 301 -16.39 -1.78 0.80
C ILE A 301 -16.02 -0.30 0.67
N GLY A 302 -15.13 0.21 1.53
CA GLY A 302 -14.64 1.60 1.49
C GLY A 302 -14.16 2.11 0.13
N PRO A 303 -13.52 1.28 -0.72
CA PRO A 303 -13.17 1.64 -2.09
C PRO A 303 -14.36 2.16 -2.91
N VAL A 304 -15.55 1.61 -2.73
CA VAL A 304 -16.70 1.95 -3.57
C VAL A 304 -17.06 3.45 -3.50
N PRO A 305 -17.39 4.04 -2.35
CA PRO A 305 -17.67 5.47 -2.28
C PRO A 305 -16.44 6.33 -2.62
N ALA A 306 -15.21 5.87 -2.33
CA ALA A 306 -13.98 6.60 -2.70
C ALA A 306 -13.80 6.66 -4.23
N VAL A 307 -13.99 5.54 -4.92
CA VAL A 307 -13.91 5.45 -6.39
C VAL A 307 -15.02 6.26 -7.03
N LYS A 308 -16.29 6.12 -6.58
CA LYS A 308 -17.42 6.93 -7.10
C LYS A 308 -17.11 8.43 -7.01
N LYS A 309 -16.52 8.88 -5.89
CA LYS A 309 -16.10 10.27 -5.70
C LYS A 309 -14.94 10.66 -6.65
N ALA A 310 -13.93 9.80 -6.82
CA ALA A 310 -12.81 10.05 -7.72
C ALA A 310 -13.26 10.15 -9.18
N LEU A 311 -14.13 9.24 -9.63
CA LEU A 311 -14.71 9.25 -10.97
C LEU A 311 -15.53 10.54 -11.23
N ALA A 312 -16.36 10.95 -10.27
CA ALA A 312 -17.11 12.20 -10.38
C ALA A 312 -16.20 13.44 -10.48
N MET A 313 -15.11 13.48 -9.70
CA MET A 313 -14.14 14.59 -9.74
C MET A 313 -13.33 14.63 -11.04
N SER A 314 -12.97 13.50 -11.59
CA SER A 314 -12.23 13.41 -12.88
C SER A 314 -13.13 13.50 -14.11
N LYS A 315 -14.44 13.37 -13.93
CA LYS A 315 -15.43 13.23 -15.02
C LYS A 315 -15.19 11.99 -15.89
N ALA A 316 -14.50 11.00 -15.36
CA ALA A 316 -14.26 9.71 -16.01
C ALA A 316 -15.30 8.67 -15.56
N LYS A 317 -15.42 7.59 -16.32
CA LYS A 317 -16.21 6.41 -15.99
C LYS A 317 -15.27 5.26 -15.62
N ILE A 318 -15.81 4.24 -15.01
CA ILE A 318 -15.01 3.05 -14.65
C ILE A 318 -14.53 2.30 -15.90
N GLU A 319 -15.29 2.33 -16.96
CA GLU A 319 -15.00 1.72 -18.26
C GLU A 319 -13.87 2.44 -19.02
N ASP A 320 -13.52 3.68 -18.62
CA ASP A 320 -12.42 4.44 -19.22
C ASP A 320 -11.04 4.00 -18.65
N MET A 321 -11.05 3.17 -17.62
CA MET A 321 -9.81 2.73 -16.95
C MET A 321 -9.16 1.56 -17.69
N ASP A 322 -7.97 1.79 -18.24
CA ASP A 322 -7.16 0.75 -18.88
C ASP A 322 -6.54 -0.20 -17.86
N ILE A 323 -6.26 0.30 -16.64
CA ILE A 323 -5.72 -0.44 -15.51
C ILE A 323 -6.51 -0.10 -14.25
N ILE A 324 -6.86 -1.13 -13.49
CA ILE A 324 -7.45 -0.98 -12.15
C ILE A 324 -6.60 -1.80 -11.17
N GLU A 325 -6.03 -1.13 -10.19
CA GLU A 325 -5.36 -1.75 -9.05
C GLU A 325 -6.26 -1.66 -7.82
N ILE A 326 -6.80 -2.79 -7.40
CA ILE A 326 -7.56 -2.95 -6.15
C ILE A 326 -6.68 -3.70 -5.18
N ASN A 327 -6.33 -3.10 -4.04
CA ASN A 327 -5.58 -3.84 -3.02
C ASN A 327 -6.41 -5.02 -2.51
N GLU A 328 -5.86 -6.22 -2.62
CA GLU A 328 -6.51 -7.48 -2.25
C GLU A 328 -6.25 -7.80 -0.77
N ALA A 329 -6.82 -7.01 0.14
CA ALA A 329 -6.73 -7.37 1.56
C ALA A 329 -7.35 -8.75 1.82
N PHE A 330 -8.49 -9.01 1.16
CA PHE A 330 -9.19 -10.29 1.13
C PHE A 330 -9.86 -10.47 -0.24
N ALA A 331 -9.95 -11.70 -0.73
CA ALA A 331 -10.66 -12.00 -1.96
C ALA A 331 -12.14 -11.57 -1.89
N ALA A 332 -12.80 -11.85 -0.77
CA ALA A 332 -14.19 -11.41 -0.53
C ALA A 332 -14.35 -9.90 -0.68
N GLN A 333 -13.40 -9.12 -0.12
CA GLN A 333 -13.42 -7.66 -0.19
C GLN A 333 -13.22 -7.17 -1.64
N ALA A 334 -12.24 -7.68 -2.36
CA ALA A 334 -11.99 -7.29 -3.74
C ALA A 334 -13.17 -7.64 -4.65
N LEU A 335 -13.72 -8.83 -4.51
CA LEU A 335 -14.90 -9.28 -5.25
C LEU A 335 -16.15 -8.43 -4.95
N ALA A 336 -16.36 -8.02 -3.68
CA ALA A 336 -17.46 -7.13 -3.33
C ALA A 336 -17.33 -5.76 -4.04
N VAL A 337 -16.12 -5.19 -4.06
CA VAL A 337 -15.86 -3.94 -4.79
C VAL A 337 -16.09 -4.11 -6.29
N MET A 338 -15.60 -5.21 -6.89
CA MET A 338 -15.79 -5.48 -8.32
C MET A 338 -17.28 -5.66 -8.67
N LYS A 339 -18.07 -6.35 -7.83
CA LYS A 339 -19.52 -6.49 -8.01
C LYS A 339 -20.24 -5.13 -8.03
N GLU A 340 -19.86 -4.18 -7.19
CA GLU A 340 -20.44 -2.83 -7.14
C GLU A 340 -20.23 -2.00 -8.41
N PHE A 341 -19.18 -2.33 -9.16
CA PHE A 341 -18.86 -1.68 -10.44
C PHE A 341 -19.17 -2.55 -11.66
N ASN A 342 -19.84 -3.68 -11.49
CA ASN A 342 -20.14 -4.65 -12.54
C ASN A 342 -18.88 -5.13 -13.29
N ILE A 343 -17.75 -5.22 -12.59
CA ILE A 343 -16.48 -5.73 -13.12
C ILE A 343 -16.45 -7.25 -12.91
N ARG A 344 -16.13 -7.99 -13.97
CA ARG A 344 -15.95 -9.43 -13.85
C ARG A 344 -14.75 -9.75 -12.96
N TRP A 345 -14.85 -10.79 -12.14
CA TRP A 345 -13.81 -11.23 -11.21
C TRP A 345 -12.47 -11.55 -11.90
N ASP A 346 -12.50 -11.97 -13.15
CA ASP A 346 -11.35 -12.36 -13.98
C ASP A 346 -10.92 -11.28 -14.98
N ALA A 347 -11.46 -10.06 -14.87
CA ALA A 347 -11.17 -8.97 -15.79
C ALA A 347 -9.65 -8.77 -15.97
N PRO A 348 -9.13 -8.77 -17.21
CA PRO A 348 -7.68 -8.78 -17.44
C PRO A 348 -6.99 -7.47 -17.08
N HIS A 349 -7.73 -6.36 -17.05
CA HIS A 349 -7.22 -5.03 -16.68
C HIS A 349 -7.24 -4.76 -15.18
N VAL A 350 -7.75 -5.68 -14.35
CA VAL A 350 -7.76 -5.56 -12.89
C VAL A 350 -6.63 -6.40 -12.31
N ASN A 351 -5.76 -5.78 -11.52
CA ASN A 351 -4.61 -6.43 -10.88
C ASN A 351 -3.84 -7.32 -11.88
N CYS A 352 -3.42 -6.73 -12.99
CA CYS A 352 -2.84 -7.45 -14.12
C CYS A 352 -1.65 -8.33 -13.75
N ASN A 353 -0.87 -7.91 -12.76
CA ASN A 353 0.35 -8.55 -12.29
C ASN A 353 0.16 -9.25 -10.93
N GLY A 354 -1.09 -9.56 -10.56
CA GLY A 354 -1.45 -10.05 -9.23
C GLY A 354 -1.60 -8.91 -8.22
N GLY A 355 -1.97 -9.24 -6.99
CA GLY A 355 -2.24 -8.27 -5.93
C GLY A 355 -1.76 -8.73 -4.56
N ALA A 356 -2.32 -8.18 -3.49
CA ALA A 356 -1.82 -8.39 -2.14
C ALA A 356 -1.96 -9.82 -1.62
N ILE A 357 -2.87 -10.62 -2.14
CA ILE A 357 -2.99 -12.05 -1.79
C ILE A 357 -1.72 -12.80 -2.19
N SER A 358 -1.15 -12.46 -3.34
CA SER A 358 0.06 -13.10 -3.84
C SER A 358 1.34 -12.35 -3.46
N LEU A 359 1.37 -11.02 -3.54
CA LEU A 359 2.55 -10.20 -3.30
C LEU A 359 2.76 -9.85 -1.82
N GLY A 360 1.68 -9.83 -1.02
CA GLY A 360 1.72 -9.38 0.37
C GLY A 360 1.18 -7.96 0.57
N HIS A 361 0.99 -7.60 1.85
CA HIS A 361 0.36 -6.34 2.26
C HIS A 361 1.08 -5.66 3.43
N PRO A 362 2.32 -5.20 3.27
CA PRO A 362 2.93 -4.30 4.25
C PRO A 362 2.18 -2.96 4.20
N LEU A 363 1.38 -2.66 5.24
CA LEU A 363 0.32 -1.66 5.23
C LEU A 363 0.75 -0.32 4.65
N GLY A 364 1.77 0.30 5.25
CA GLY A 364 2.27 1.62 4.82
C GLY A 364 2.87 1.63 3.42
N ALA A 365 3.48 0.52 2.98
CA ALA A 365 4.13 0.43 1.66
C ALA A 365 3.17 0.11 0.51
N SER A 366 2.03 -0.51 0.81
CA SER A 366 1.13 -1.06 -0.21
C SER A 366 0.56 -0.03 -1.17
N GLY A 367 0.29 1.19 -0.68
CA GLY A 367 -0.21 2.27 -1.54
C GLY A 367 0.77 2.69 -2.63
N GLY A 368 2.06 2.76 -2.29
CA GLY A 368 3.12 3.02 -3.28
C GLY A 368 3.31 1.86 -4.26
N ARG A 369 3.20 0.60 -3.79
CA ARG A 369 3.29 -0.58 -4.64
C ARG A 369 2.19 -0.60 -5.70
N ILE A 370 0.91 -0.39 -5.34
CA ILE A 370 -0.17 -0.39 -6.34
C ILE A 370 0.00 0.74 -7.37
N LEU A 371 0.51 1.91 -6.95
CA LEU A 371 0.82 3.01 -7.87
C LEU A 371 2.00 2.68 -8.80
N ALA A 372 3.09 2.12 -8.27
CA ALA A 372 4.23 1.70 -9.08
C ALA A 372 3.79 0.70 -10.16
N ASN A 373 3.04 -0.34 -9.75
CA ASN A 373 2.51 -1.33 -10.68
C ASN A 373 1.63 -0.69 -11.74
N ALA A 374 0.68 0.17 -11.35
CA ALA A 374 -0.21 0.87 -12.30
C ALA A 374 0.57 1.74 -13.30
N VAL A 375 1.54 2.52 -12.83
CA VAL A 375 2.37 3.40 -13.70
C VAL A 375 3.12 2.56 -14.73
N TYR A 376 3.89 1.56 -14.30
CA TYR A 376 4.67 0.75 -15.22
C TYR A 376 3.80 -0.09 -16.15
N GLN A 377 2.64 -0.57 -15.67
CA GLN A 377 1.72 -1.34 -16.50
C GLN A 377 1.03 -0.48 -17.57
N LEU A 378 0.68 0.77 -17.26
CA LEU A 378 0.18 1.71 -18.27
C LEU A 378 1.20 1.91 -19.41
N HIS A 379 2.49 2.01 -19.07
CA HIS A 379 3.54 2.15 -20.10
C HIS A 379 3.71 0.87 -20.92
N ARG A 380 3.69 -0.31 -20.29
CA ARG A 380 3.79 -1.60 -20.99
C ARG A 380 2.65 -1.84 -21.98
N GLN A 381 1.42 -1.49 -21.59
CA GLN A 381 0.23 -1.69 -22.42
C GLN A 381 -0.15 -0.50 -23.29
N GLN A 382 0.60 0.60 -23.22
CA GLN A 382 0.27 1.87 -23.87
C GLN A 382 -1.14 2.39 -23.48
N GLY A 383 -1.61 2.01 -22.28
CA GLY A 383 -2.87 2.48 -21.71
C GLY A 383 -2.79 3.96 -21.32
N LYS A 384 -3.92 4.59 -21.08
CA LYS A 384 -4.02 6.01 -20.75
C LYS A 384 -4.33 6.27 -19.30
N LEU A 385 -5.36 5.63 -18.75
CA LEU A 385 -5.88 5.88 -17.40
C LEU A 385 -5.74 4.67 -16.50
N ALA A 386 -5.32 4.91 -15.26
CA ALA A 386 -5.38 3.89 -14.21
C ALA A 386 -6.07 4.40 -12.95
N LEU A 387 -6.81 3.49 -12.32
CA LEU A 387 -7.42 3.66 -11.02
C LEU A 387 -6.69 2.79 -9.99
N CYS A 388 -6.19 3.39 -8.91
CA CYS A 388 -5.66 2.70 -7.76
C CYS A 388 -6.58 2.91 -6.56
N THR A 389 -7.00 1.83 -5.89
CA THR A 389 -7.90 1.92 -4.75
C THR A 389 -7.62 0.86 -3.70
N MET A 390 -7.94 1.17 -2.45
CA MET A 390 -7.79 0.22 -1.35
C MET A 390 -8.76 0.50 -0.21
N CYS A 391 -9.17 -0.58 0.45
CA CYS A 391 -9.90 -0.53 1.70
C CYS A 391 -8.96 -0.18 2.86
N ILE A 392 -9.52 0.35 3.91
CA ILE A 392 -8.77 0.84 5.06
C ILE A 392 -9.52 0.42 6.33
N GLY A 393 -8.80 -0.15 7.26
CA GLY A 393 -9.35 -0.53 8.57
C GLY A 393 -10.13 0.61 9.23
N VAL A 394 -11.01 0.26 10.15
CA VAL A 394 -11.92 1.21 10.83
C VAL A 394 -12.90 1.92 9.86
N GLY A 395 -13.13 1.33 8.68
CA GLY A 395 -14.21 1.76 7.78
C GLY A 395 -13.88 2.96 6.89
N GLN A 396 -12.81 2.89 6.10
CA GLN A 396 -12.51 3.92 5.11
C GLN A 396 -12.10 3.29 3.76
N GLY A 397 -12.04 4.11 2.73
CA GLY A 397 -11.46 3.80 1.43
C GLY A 397 -10.73 5.00 0.84
N ILE A 398 -9.77 4.72 -0.03
CA ILE A 398 -9.05 5.72 -0.80
C ILE A 398 -8.97 5.30 -2.26
N ALA A 399 -9.05 6.27 -3.16
CA ALA A 399 -8.92 6.07 -4.60
C ALA A 399 -8.07 7.19 -5.22
N MET A 400 -7.25 6.84 -6.21
CA MET A 400 -6.47 7.77 -7.01
C MET A 400 -6.60 7.40 -8.48
N ILE A 401 -6.81 8.40 -9.35
CA ILE A 401 -6.79 8.22 -10.80
C ILE A 401 -5.56 8.93 -11.34
N ILE A 402 -4.79 8.22 -12.15
CA ILE A 402 -3.59 8.71 -12.82
C ILE A 402 -3.73 8.58 -14.33
N GLU A 403 -3.04 9.44 -15.07
CA GLU A 403 -2.98 9.46 -16.53
C GLU A 403 -1.55 9.31 -16.98
N ARG A 404 -1.25 8.35 -17.86
CA ARG A 404 0.09 8.20 -18.48
C ARG A 404 0.44 9.44 -19.30
N VAL A 405 1.69 9.87 -19.20
CA VAL A 405 2.24 11.01 -19.95
C VAL A 405 3.14 10.52 -21.09
#